data_770a03374fb407d99ca320c27cbe7b80
#
_entry.id   770a03374fb407d99ca320c27cbe7b80
#
_cell.length_a   1.000
_cell.length_b   1.000
_cell.length_c   1.000
_cell.angle_alpha   90.00
_cell.angle_beta   90.00
_cell.angle_gamma   90.00
#
_symmetry.space_group_name_H-M   'P 1'
#
loop_
_entity.id
_entity.type
_entity.pdbx_description
1 polymer ?
#
loop_
_entity_poly.entity_id
_entity_poly.type
_entity_poly.pdbx_seq_one_letter_code
_entity_poly.pdbx_strand_id
1 'polypeptide(L)'
;MSSIIQKPEPNFNSLHEFYVHAATEIHSLNHPVMFAKEKGVWEKYTYQDVLECVAQIGSWFMELGLEKGDRVAMVLDNCPEYYFIDQTLQKLGLVNVSIYPTLTHEETAYILNDSGAKILFVGNAF
;
A
#
# COMPACT_ATOMS: atom_id res chain seq x y z
N MET A 1 -8.20 -14.41 -42.90
CA MET A 1 -7.26 -13.70 -42.01
C MET A 1 -8.09 -12.97 -40.96
N SER A 2 -8.10 -13.47 -39.76
CA SER A 2 -8.71 -12.74 -38.65
C SER A 2 -7.77 -11.58 -38.27
N SER A 3 -8.21 -10.34 -38.52
CA SER A 3 -7.55 -9.17 -37.98
C SER A 3 -7.65 -9.27 -36.46
N ILE A 4 -6.54 -9.57 -35.81
CA ILE A 4 -6.43 -9.41 -34.37
C ILE A 4 -6.57 -7.91 -34.13
N ILE A 5 -7.75 -7.47 -33.71
CA ILE A 5 -7.96 -6.13 -33.21
C ILE A 5 -7.17 -6.11 -31.87
N GLN A 6 -5.94 -5.64 -31.94
CA GLN A 6 -5.17 -5.36 -30.76
C GLN A 6 -5.92 -4.24 -30.03
N LYS A 7 -6.57 -4.58 -28.91
CA LYS A 7 -7.04 -3.55 -27.98
C LYS A 7 -5.82 -2.70 -27.60
N PRO A 8 -5.92 -1.37 -27.66
CA PRO A 8 -4.82 -0.55 -27.16
C PRO A 8 -4.51 -0.94 -25.71
N GLU A 9 -3.24 -1.20 -25.44
CA GLU A 9 -2.83 -1.49 -24.07
C GLU A 9 -3.16 -0.28 -23.20
N PRO A 10 -3.77 -0.51 -22.03
CA PRO A 10 -4.08 0.59 -21.14
C PRO A 10 -2.78 1.25 -20.68
N ASN A 11 -2.71 2.58 -20.75
CA ASN A 11 -1.57 3.35 -20.29
C ASN A 11 -1.88 3.89 -18.90
N PHE A 12 -1.04 3.55 -17.91
CA PHE A 12 -1.18 3.98 -16.53
C PHE A 12 -0.06 4.94 -16.15
N ASN A 13 -0.40 6.03 -15.47
CA ASN A 13 0.57 6.99 -14.94
C ASN A 13 1.09 6.61 -13.55
N SER A 14 0.42 5.67 -12.88
CA SER A 14 0.80 5.19 -11.55
C SER A 14 0.38 3.75 -11.30
N LEU A 15 1.02 3.09 -10.32
CA LEU A 15 0.61 1.78 -9.85
C LEU A 15 -0.80 1.81 -9.24
N HIS A 16 -1.20 2.91 -8.63
CA HIS A 16 -2.55 3.07 -8.11
C HIS A 16 -3.60 3.06 -9.22
N GLU A 17 -3.37 3.76 -10.33
CA GLU A 17 -4.27 3.71 -11.50
C GLU A 17 -4.40 2.28 -12.05
N PHE A 18 -3.28 1.56 -12.15
CA PHE A 18 -3.30 0.15 -12.54
C PHE A 18 -4.13 -0.69 -11.56
N TYR A 19 -3.96 -0.48 -10.25
CA TYR A 19 -4.72 -1.20 -9.22
C TYR A 19 -6.23 -0.95 -9.33
N VAL A 20 -6.63 0.31 -9.50
CA VAL A 20 -8.05 0.67 -9.69
C VAL A 20 -8.60 0.05 -10.96
N HIS A 21 -7.86 0.09 -12.06
CA HIS A 21 -8.26 -0.57 -13.32
C HIS A 21 -8.46 -2.08 -13.13
N ALA A 22 -7.55 -2.75 -12.42
CA ALA A 22 -7.71 -4.17 -12.12
C ALA A 22 -8.98 -4.45 -11.31
N ALA A 23 -9.30 -3.58 -10.35
CA ALA A 23 -10.48 -3.70 -9.49
C ALA A 23 -11.81 -3.49 -10.25
N THR A 24 -11.83 -2.63 -11.27
CA THR A 24 -13.07 -2.22 -11.95
C THR A 24 -13.27 -2.86 -13.33
N GLU A 25 -12.18 -3.06 -14.09
CA GLU A 25 -12.25 -3.48 -15.48
C GLU A 25 -11.82 -4.95 -15.71
N ILE A 26 -10.95 -5.49 -14.85
CA ILE A 26 -10.45 -6.88 -14.98
C ILE A 26 -11.24 -7.82 -14.06
N HIS A 27 -11.47 -7.40 -12.84
CA HIS A 27 -12.18 -8.16 -11.82
C HIS A 27 -13.50 -7.48 -11.44
N SER A 28 -13.85 -7.51 -10.17
CA SER A 28 -14.92 -6.72 -9.57
C SER A 28 -14.46 -6.23 -8.20
N LEU A 29 -15.11 -5.20 -7.69
CA LEU A 29 -14.80 -4.66 -6.35
C LEU A 29 -14.91 -5.72 -5.24
N ASN A 30 -15.78 -6.71 -5.41
CA ASN A 30 -15.96 -7.82 -4.47
C ASN A 30 -14.96 -8.97 -4.65
N HIS A 31 -14.07 -8.89 -5.66
CA HIS A 31 -13.07 -9.93 -5.88
C HIS A 31 -12.03 -9.92 -4.75
N PRO A 32 -11.73 -11.09 -4.14
CA PRO A 32 -10.74 -11.16 -3.08
C PRO A 32 -9.33 -10.89 -3.62
N VAL A 33 -8.58 -10.05 -2.91
CA VAL A 33 -7.19 -9.71 -3.23
C VAL A 33 -6.21 -10.26 -2.22
N MET A 34 -6.69 -10.52 -1.00
CA MET A 34 -5.84 -10.97 0.09
C MET A 34 -6.64 -11.80 1.08
N PHE A 35 -5.96 -12.76 1.69
CA PHE A 35 -6.42 -13.49 2.87
C PHE A 35 -5.37 -13.36 3.95
N ALA A 36 -5.79 -13.05 5.17
CA ALA A 36 -4.94 -13.00 6.35
C ALA A 36 -5.50 -13.87 7.46
N LYS A 37 -4.63 -14.48 8.24
CA LYS A 37 -5.05 -15.31 9.37
C LYS A 37 -4.97 -14.50 10.65
N GLU A 38 -6.12 -14.13 11.18
CA GLU A 38 -6.25 -13.38 12.43
C GLU A 38 -6.87 -14.27 13.51
N LYS A 39 -6.22 -14.38 14.66
CA LYS A 39 -6.69 -15.22 15.79
C LYS A 39 -7.12 -16.63 15.40
N GLY A 40 -6.43 -17.20 14.41
CA GLY A 40 -6.70 -18.56 13.93
C GLY A 40 -7.78 -18.67 12.85
N VAL A 41 -8.46 -17.58 12.48
CA VAL A 41 -9.48 -17.51 11.43
C VAL A 41 -8.93 -16.80 10.21
N TRP A 42 -9.29 -17.29 9.02
CA TRP A 42 -8.94 -16.66 7.76
C TRP A 42 -9.94 -15.53 7.45
N GLU A 43 -9.46 -14.29 7.44
CA GLU A 43 -10.19 -13.11 6.98
C GLU A 43 -9.90 -12.86 5.51
N LYS A 44 -10.95 -12.49 4.78
CA LYS A 44 -10.89 -12.18 3.35
C LYS A 44 -11.01 -10.66 3.16
N TYR A 45 -10.11 -10.11 2.34
CA TYR A 45 -10.15 -8.70 1.94
C TYR A 45 -10.37 -8.59 0.43
N THR A 46 -11.33 -7.77 0.04
CA THR A 46 -11.68 -7.49 -1.36
C THR A 46 -11.02 -6.21 -1.85
N TYR A 47 -11.10 -5.94 -3.17
CA TYR A 47 -10.67 -4.65 -3.71
C TYR A 47 -11.40 -3.49 -3.03
N GLN A 48 -12.70 -3.64 -2.77
CA GLN A 48 -13.50 -2.60 -2.10
C GLN A 48 -12.96 -2.32 -0.70
N ASP A 49 -12.72 -3.36 0.11
CA ASP A 49 -12.19 -3.19 1.48
C ASP A 49 -10.86 -2.43 1.47
N VAL A 50 -9.97 -2.77 0.54
CA VAL A 50 -8.68 -2.09 0.39
C VAL A 50 -8.88 -0.63 -0.01
N LEU A 51 -9.71 -0.34 -1.01
CA LEU A 51 -9.94 1.03 -1.47
C LEU A 51 -10.59 1.91 -0.40
N GLU A 52 -11.46 1.36 0.43
CA GLU A 52 -12.05 2.05 1.59
C GLU A 52 -10.98 2.39 2.65
N CYS A 53 -10.14 1.42 3.01
CA CYS A 53 -9.00 1.66 3.91
C CYS A 53 -8.04 2.71 3.35
N VAL A 54 -7.71 2.62 2.06
CA VAL A 54 -6.86 3.59 1.36
C VAL A 54 -7.45 5.00 1.40
N ALA A 55 -8.77 5.15 1.26
CA ALA A 55 -9.42 6.44 1.35
C ALA A 55 -9.34 7.03 2.77
N GLN A 56 -9.56 6.21 3.79
CA GLN A 56 -9.49 6.64 5.19
C GLN A 56 -8.07 7.05 5.61
N ILE A 57 -7.08 6.18 5.33
CA ILE A 57 -5.68 6.45 5.64
C ILE A 57 -5.19 7.66 4.85
N GLY A 58 -5.59 7.78 3.58
CA GLY A 58 -5.23 8.91 2.73
C GLY A 58 -5.75 10.24 3.24
N SER A 59 -6.99 10.28 3.73
CA SER A 59 -7.56 11.47 4.36
C SER A 59 -6.75 11.88 5.60
N TRP A 60 -6.40 10.93 6.44
CA TRP A 60 -5.57 11.17 7.61
C TRP A 60 -4.17 11.69 7.25
N PHE A 61 -3.52 11.13 6.23
CA PHE A 61 -2.22 11.63 5.75
C PHE A 61 -2.30 13.06 5.24
N MET A 62 -3.37 13.44 4.55
CA MET A 62 -3.58 14.82 4.11
C MET A 62 -3.82 15.76 5.28
N GLU A 63 -4.56 15.35 6.30
CA GLU A 63 -4.76 16.14 7.53
C GLU A 63 -3.44 16.37 8.28
N LEU A 64 -2.52 15.39 8.25
CA LEU A 64 -1.18 15.54 8.80
C LEU A 64 -0.25 16.44 7.95
N GLY A 65 -0.71 16.89 6.79
CA GLY A 65 0.05 17.76 5.90
C GLY A 65 1.15 17.06 5.11
N LEU A 66 1.02 15.75 4.85
CA LEU A 66 1.95 15.04 3.98
C LEU A 66 1.77 15.46 2.53
N GLU A 67 2.89 15.66 1.85
CA GLU A 67 2.96 16.07 0.46
C GLU A 67 3.63 15.00 -0.40
N LYS A 68 3.34 15.02 -1.70
CA LYS A 68 3.97 14.12 -2.67
C LYS A 68 5.50 14.13 -2.52
N GLY A 69 6.08 12.94 -2.44
CA GLY A 69 7.52 12.75 -2.22
C GLY A 69 7.93 12.63 -0.76
N ASP A 70 7.03 12.90 0.19
CA ASP A 70 7.32 12.64 1.60
C ASP A 70 7.50 11.16 1.87
N ARG A 71 8.39 10.84 2.81
CA ARG A 71 8.75 9.47 3.17
C ARG A 71 7.97 9.05 4.40
N VAL A 72 7.45 7.83 4.33
CA VAL A 72 6.77 7.14 5.42
C VAL A 72 7.49 5.81 5.67
N ALA A 73 8.00 5.63 6.87
CA ALA A 73 8.72 4.42 7.24
C ALA A 73 7.77 3.38 7.85
N MET A 74 8.05 2.11 7.58
CA MET A 74 7.29 0.98 8.10
C MET A 74 8.23 -0.09 8.64
N VAL A 75 8.08 -0.42 9.93
CA VAL A 75 8.70 -1.57 10.61
C VAL A 75 7.56 -2.52 10.95
N LEU A 76 7.10 -3.28 9.97
CA LEU A 76 5.93 -4.15 10.07
C LEU A 76 6.26 -5.53 9.51
N ASP A 77 5.69 -6.56 10.13
CA ASP A 77 5.58 -7.87 9.50
C ASP A 77 4.56 -7.86 8.37
N ASN A 78 4.50 -8.97 7.60
CA ASN A 78 3.48 -9.15 6.58
C ASN A 78 2.10 -9.21 7.21
N CYS A 79 1.34 -8.14 7.08
CA CYS A 79 0.00 -7.98 7.62
C CYS A 79 -0.88 -7.16 6.67
N PRO A 80 -2.22 -7.21 6.80
CA PRO A 80 -3.12 -6.42 5.96
C PRO A 80 -2.86 -4.93 6.03
N GLU A 81 -2.53 -4.42 7.20
CA GLU A 81 -2.24 -2.99 7.45
C GLU A 81 -1.06 -2.50 6.61
N TYR A 82 -0.01 -3.33 6.47
CA TYR A 82 1.12 -3.00 5.58
C TYR A 82 0.63 -2.74 4.16
N TYR A 83 -0.21 -3.62 3.64
CA TYR A 83 -0.75 -3.52 2.30
C TYR A 83 -1.63 -2.28 2.11
N PHE A 84 -2.49 -1.96 3.09
CA PHE A 84 -3.35 -0.77 3.03
C PHE A 84 -2.53 0.52 3.04
N ILE A 85 -1.52 0.59 3.89
CA ILE A 85 -0.61 1.74 3.96
C ILE A 85 0.14 1.87 2.64
N ASP A 86 0.75 0.81 2.14
CA ASP A 86 1.52 0.83 0.89
C ASP A 86 0.67 1.28 -0.31
N GLN A 87 -0.56 0.77 -0.46
CA GLN A 87 -1.49 1.22 -1.49
C GLN A 87 -1.86 2.71 -1.32
N THR A 88 -1.95 3.20 -0.09
CA THR A 88 -2.20 4.62 0.20
C THR A 88 -1.01 5.49 -0.22
N LEU A 89 0.20 5.05 0.07
CA LEU A 89 1.42 5.76 -0.34
C LEU A 89 1.49 5.87 -1.87
N GLN A 90 1.19 4.80 -2.58
CA GLN A 90 1.15 4.80 -4.05
C GLN A 90 0.09 5.77 -4.60
N LYS A 91 -1.09 5.82 -3.97
CA LYS A 91 -2.16 6.75 -4.36
C LYS A 91 -1.75 8.21 -4.21
N LEU A 92 -1.09 8.55 -3.12
CA LEU A 92 -0.72 9.93 -2.78
C LEU A 92 0.64 10.35 -3.33
N GLY A 93 1.39 9.44 -3.97
CA GLY A 93 2.74 9.69 -4.44
C GLY A 93 3.75 9.89 -3.31
N LEU A 94 3.50 9.26 -2.16
CA LEU A 94 4.41 9.19 -1.02
C LEU A 94 5.43 8.07 -1.22
N VAL A 95 6.54 8.13 -0.51
CA VAL A 95 7.63 7.17 -0.63
C VAL A 95 7.60 6.20 0.55
N ASN A 96 7.52 4.91 0.24
CA ASN A 96 7.62 3.84 1.24
C ASN A 96 9.09 3.60 1.61
N VAL A 97 9.40 3.68 2.89
CA VAL A 97 10.69 3.30 3.48
C VAL A 97 10.47 2.04 4.31
N SER A 98 10.57 0.89 3.65
CA SER A 98 10.41 -0.42 4.31
C SER A 98 11.65 -0.76 5.12
N ILE A 99 11.47 -1.04 6.40
CA ILE A 99 12.53 -1.41 7.34
C ILE A 99 12.23 -2.82 7.85
N TYR A 100 13.20 -3.72 7.73
CA TYR A 100 13.01 -5.08 8.22
C TYR A 100 12.93 -5.11 9.75
N PRO A 101 11.93 -5.80 10.34
CA PRO A 101 11.79 -5.93 11.79
C PRO A 101 12.98 -6.63 12.48
N THR A 102 13.83 -7.29 11.71
CA THR A 102 15.01 -8.03 12.21
C THR A 102 16.27 -7.18 12.32
N LEU A 103 16.22 -5.91 11.89
CA LEU A 103 17.36 -5.00 11.99
C LEU A 103 17.58 -4.57 13.44
N THR A 104 18.83 -4.21 13.75
CA THR A 104 19.19 -3.62 15.06
C THR A 104 18.60 -2.22 15.22
N HIS A 105 18.57 -1.72 16.45
CA HIS A 105 18.13 -0.37 16.73
C HIS A 105 18.99 0.69 16.04
N GLU A 106 20.29 0.46 15.95
CA GLU A 106 21.25 1.36 15.30
C GLU A 106 21.00 1.40 13.78
N GLU A 107 20.78 0.26 13.14
CA GLU A 107 20.47 0.17 11.71
C GLU A 107 19.12 0.84 11.40
N THR A 108 18.11 0.59 12.22
CA THR A 108 16.80 1.23 12.08
C THR A 108 16.90 2.75 12.24
N ALA A 109 17.61 3.22 13.25
CA ALA A 109 17.83 4.65 13.49
C ALA A 109 18.59 5.30 12.33
N TYR A 110 19.58 4.61 11.77
CA TYR A 110 20.30 5.09 10.58
C TYR A 110 19.36 5.30 9.40
N ILE A 111 18.53 4.29 9.06
CA ILE A 111 17.59 4.38 7.93
C ILE A 111 16.57 5.50 8.14
N LEU A 112 16.05 5.65 9.35
CA LEU A 112 15.09 6.71 9.68
C LEU A 112 15.71 8.10 9.51
N ASN A 113 16.92 8.31 9.99
CA ASN A 113 17.62 9.58 9.86
C ASN A 113 18.02 9.89 8.41
N ASP A 114 18.54 8.89 7.69
CA ASP A 114 18.98 9.04 6.31
C ASP A 114 17.80 9.32 5.37
N SER A 115 16.70 8.59 5.53
CA SER A 115 15.49 8.77 4.70
C SER A 115 14.75 10.07 5.00
N GLY A 116 14.88 10.60 6.20
CA GLY A 116 14.08 11.74 6.68
C GLY A 116 12.59 11.44 6.69
N ALA A 117 12.21 10.20 7.05
CA ALA A 117 10.81 9.80 7.13
C ALA A 117 10.03 10.67 8.12
N LYS A 118 8.86 11.14 7.71
CA LYS A 118 8.00 12.01 8.53
C LYS A 118 7.10 11.21 9.48
N ILE A 119 6.78 9.98 9.12
CA ILE A 119 5.94 9.05 9.90
C ILE A 119 6.65 7.72 9.97
N LEU A 120 6.50 7.04 11.10
CA LEU A 120 6.93 5.66 11.31
C LEU A 120 5.75 4.84 11.82
N PHE A 121 5.42 3.78 11.09
CA PHE A 121 4.54 2.71 11.55
C PHE A 121 5.37 1.57 12.15
N VAL A 122 4.97 1.11 13.33
CA VAL A 122 5.64 0.01 14.04
C VAL A 122 4.61 -1.05 14.39
N GLY A 123 4.91 -2.30 14.09
CA GLY A 123 4.05 -3.44 14.43
C GLY A 123 4.15 -3.84 15.89
N ASN A 124 3.23 -4.72 16.33
CA ASN A 124 3.12 -5.17 17.71
C ASN A 124 4.25 -6.11 18.18
N ALA A 125 5.22 -6.41 17.34
CA ALA A 125 6.34 -7.31 17.66
C ALA A 125 7.54 -6.59 18.31
N PHE A 126 7.39 -5.30 18.66
CA PHE A 126 8.43 -4.44 19.27
C PHE A 126 7.98 -3.91 20.62
#